data_e05d037a02c44d88073ec4500de99c69
#
_entry.id   e05d037a02c44d88073ec4500de99c69
#
_cell.length_a   1.000
_cell.length_b   1.000
_cell.length_c   1.000
_cell.angle_alpha   90.00
_cell.angle_beta   90.00
_cell.angle_gamma   90.00
#
_symmetry.space_group_name_H-M   'P 1'
#
loop_
_entity.id
_entity.type
_entity.pdbx_description
1 polymer ?
#
loop_
_entity_poly.entity_id
_entity_poly.type
_entity_poly.pdbx_seq_one_letter_code
_entity_poly.pdbx_strand_id
1 'polypeptide(L)'
;MASLNLVGAMPRLVSAIINTGKPTVVVFSSGKPVTEPWISTNASALVQQFYPSEQGGNALADVLFGDHNPSGKLSVSFPYDVGTTPIYYDYLNSARAWPNPGQAYPNGTLVFGTNYVLNTPLPLYEVRLSLRFP
;
A
#
# COMPACT_ATOMS: atom_id res chain seq x y z
N MET A 1 15.16 -4.56 8.75
CA MET A 1 14.68 -4.94 7.41
C MET A 1 15.13 -3.87 6.43
N ALA A 2 15.81 -4.24 5.36
CA ALA A 2 16.41 -3.25 4.44
C ALA A 2 15.45 -2.74 3.36
N SER A 3 14.39 -3.50 3.04
CA SER A 3 13.39 -3.12 2.05
C SER A 3 12.04 -3.76 2.35
N LEU A 4 10.98 -3.03 2.02
CA LEU A 4 9.59 -3.52 2.05
C LEU A 4 9.03 -3.73 0.63
N ASN A 5 9.82 -3.46 -0.39
CA ASN A 5 9.40 -3.59 -1.78
C ASN A 5 9.32 -5.06 -2.23
N LEU A 6 8.71 -5.28 -3.37
CA LEU A 6 8.76 -6.55 -4.06
C LEU A 6 10.21 -6.90 -4.45
N VAL A 7 10.52 -8.17 -4.46
CA VAL A 7 11.89 -8.65 -4.70
C VAL A 7 12.04 -9.31 -6.07
N GLY A 8 13.25 -9.31 -6.58
CA GLY A 8 13.61 -10.01 -7.82
C GLY A 8 12.86 -9.49 -9.04
N ALA A 9 12.27 -10.39 -9.82
CA ALA A 9 11.56 -10.07 -11.05
C ALA A 9 10.07 -9.71 -10.84
N MET A 10 9.56 -9.79 -9.62
CA MET A 10 8.14 -9.55 -9.32
C MET A 10 7.65 -8.17 -9.77
N PRO A 11 8.36 -7.05 -9.54
CA PRO A 11 7.91 -5.74 -10.01
C PRO A 11 7.75 -5.70 -11.54
N ARG A 12 8.68 -6.31 -12.27
CA ARG A 12 8.61 -6.38 -13.74
C ARG A 12 7.41 -7.20 -14.22
N LEU A 13 7.13 -8.33 -13.56
CA LEU A 13 5.97 -9.16 -13.88
C LEU A 13 4.67 -8.37 -13.69
N VAL A 14 4.48 -7.75 -12.52
CA VAL A 14 3.28 -6.96 -12.23
C VAL A 14 3.13 -5.81 -13.23
N SER A 15 4.22 -5.09 -13.53
CA SER A 15 4.21 -4.02 -14.52
C SER A 15 3.82 -4.53 -15.92
N ALA A 16 4.37 -5.65 -16.35
CA ALA A 16 4.05 -6.24 -17.65
C ALA A 16 2.55 -6.62 -17.77
N ILE A 17 1.99 -7.17 -16.69
CA ILE A 17 0.56 -7.54 -16.67
C ILE A 17 -0.32 -6.28 -16.68
N ILE A 18 -0.05 -5.30 -15.83
CA ILE A 18 -0.80 -4.04 -15.79
C ILE A 18 -0.77 -3.34 -17.17
N ASN A 19 0.39 -3.33 -17.83
CA ASN A 19 0.56 -2.71 -19.13
C ASN A 19 -0.21 -3.40 -20.27
N THR A 20 -0.80 -4.57 -20.04
CA THR A 20 -1.73 -5.18 -21.01
C THR A 20 -3.05 -4.42 -21.14
N GLY A 21 -3.33 -3.50 -20.23
CA GLY A 21 -4.58 -2.74 -20.17
C GLY A 21 -5.79 -3.55 -19.71
N LYS A 22 -5.58 -4.79 -19.26
CA LYS A 22 -6.66 -5.61 -18.68
C LYS A 22 -6.88 -5.26 -17.22
N PRO A 23 -8.13 -5.30 -16.72
CA PRO A 23 -8.38 -5.18 -15.29
C PRO A 23 -7.54 -6.19 -14.49
N THR A 24 -6.71 -5.68 -13.59
CA THR A 24 -5.73 -6.48 -12.87
C THR A 24 -5.93 -6.35 -11.38
N VAL A 25 -6.17 -7.48 -10.71
CA VAL A 25 -6.18 -7.57 -9.25
C VAL A 25 -4.83 -8.09 -8.80
N VAL A 26 -4.15 -7.37 -7.92
CA VAL A 26 -2.88 -7.81 -7.32
C VAL A 26 -3.14 -8.32 -5.93
N VAL A 27 -2.75 -9.56 -5.68
CA VAL A 27 -2.89 -10.22 -4.37
C VAL A 27 -1.52 -10.36 -3.75
N PHE A 28 -1.33 -9.73 -2.61
CA PHE A 28 -0.11 -9.88 -1.82
C PHE A 28 -0.29 -10.98 -0.77
N SER A 29 0.55 -12.01 -0.86
CA SER A 29 0.68 -13.07 0.14
C SER A 29 2.02 -12.89 0.85
N SER A 30 2.02 -12.19 1.96
CA SER A 30 3.25 -11.73 2.61
C SER A 30 3.03 -11.47 4.09
N GLY A 31 3.99 -11.88 4.93
CA GLY A 31 3.98 -11.57 6.36
C GLY A 31 4.41 -10.15 6.71
N LYS A 32 4.74 -9.35 5.71
CA LYS A 32 5.13 -7.94 5.87
C LYS A 32 4.28 -7.05 4.97
N PRO A 33 4.11 -5.77 5.31
CA PRO A 33 3.63 -4.79 4.35
C PRO A 33 4.49 -4.76 3.10
N VAL A 34 3.86 -4.73 1.93
CA VAL A 34 4.55 -4.51 0.65
C VAL A 34 4.33 -3.06 0.25
N THR A 35 5.43 -2.32 0.07
CA THR A 35 5.40 -0.89 -0.23
C THR A 35 5.70 -0.68 -1.70
N GLU A 36 4.65 -0.65 -2.50
CA GLU A 36 4.73 -0.41 -3.95
C GLU A 36 3.65 0.60 -4.36
N PRO A 37 3.86 1.90 -4.08
CA PRO A 37 2.86 2.93 -4.34
C PRO A 37 2.36 2.95 -5.79
N TRP A 38 3.24 2.64 -6.75
CA TRP A 38 2.88 2.58 -8.16
C TRP A 38 1.87 1.47 -8.48
N ILE A 39 1.90 0.34 -7.77
CA ILE A 39 0.89 -0.71 -7.94
C ILE A 39 -0.46 -0.22 -7.43
N SER A 40 -0.48 0.48 -6.29
CA SER A 40 -1.69 1.09 -5.74
C SER A 40 -2.39 2.03 -6.73
N THR A 41 -1.61 2.72 -7.53
CA THR A 41 -2.14 3.69 -8.52
C THR A 41 -2.59 3.01 -9.81
N ASN A 42 -1.96 1.92 -10.20
CA ASN A 42 -2.12 1.34 -11.55
C ASN A 42 -2.89 0.00 -11.56
N ALA A 43 -2.97 -0.72 -10.44
CA ALA A 43 -3.80 -1.92 -10.35
C ALA A 43 -5.27 -1.56 -10.18
N SER A 44 -6.17 -2.38 -10.73
CA SER A 44 -7.61 -2.20 -10.57
C SER A 44 -8.07 -2.47 -9.14
N ALA A 45 -7.43 -3.42 -8.45
CA ALA A 45 -7.65 -3.69 -7.05
C ALA A 45 -6.42 -4.33 -6.40
N LEU A 46 -6.31 -4.19 -5.08
CA LEU A 46 -5.27 -4.80 -4.25
C LEU A 46 -5.90 -5.60 -3.13
N VAL A 47 -5.38 -6.79 -2.89
CA VAL A 47 -5.77 -7.65 -1.78
C VAL A 47 -4.52 -8.02 -0.98
N GLN A 48 -4.55 -7.79 0.32
CA GLN A 48 -3.52 -8.28 1.24
C GLN A 48 -4.09 -9.44 2.04
N GLN A 49 -3.64 -10.65 1.78
CA GLN A 49 -4.12 -11.84 2.49
C GLN A 49 -3.15 -12.33 3.59
N PHE A 50 -2.02 -11.67 3.77
CA PHE A 50 -0.97 -12.09 4.71
C PHE A 50 -0.54 -13.56 4.50
N TYR A 51 -0.62 -14.39 5.52
CA TYR A 51 -0.40 -15.84 5.44
C TYR A 51 -1.74 -16.55 5.55
N PRO A 52 -2.37 -16.87 4.41
CA PRO A 52 -3.62 -17.63 4.44
C PRO A 52 -3.35 -19.06 4.91
N SER A 53 -4.30 -19.63 5.66
CA SER A 53 -4.24 -21.03 6.05
C SER A 53 -4.71 -21.93 4.90
N GLU A 54 -4.95 -23.21 5.20
CA GLU A 54 -5.34 -24.23 4.24
C GLU A 54 -6.50 -23.82 3.31
N GLN A 55 -7.51 -23.13 3.84
CA GLN A 55 -8.66 -22.66 3.07
C GLN A 55 -8.48 -21.30 2.39
N GLY A 56 -7.28 -20.74 2.42
CA GLY A 56 -7.00 -19.42 1.89
C GLY A 56 -7.29 -19.25 0.41
N GLY A 57 -7.08 -20.31 -0.37
CA GLY A 57 -7.41 -20.31 -1.81
C GLY A 57 -8.91 -20.21 -2.07
N ASN A 58 -9.72 -20.98 -1.35
CA ASN A 58 -11.18 -20.94 -1.45
C ASN A 58 -11.70 -19.57 -1.01
N ALA A 59 -11.27 -19.06 0.15
CA ALA A 59 -11.66 -17.77 0.64
C ALA A 59 -11.29 -16.62 -0.32
N LEU A 60 -10.12 -16.71 -0.97
CA LEU A 60 -9.71 -15.74 -1.97
C LEU A 60 -10.61 -15.80 -3.22
N ALA A 61 -10.96 -17.00 -3.67
CA ALA A 61 -11.87 -17.18 -4.79
C ALA A 61 -13.25 -16.57 -4.49
N ASP A 62 -13.84 -16.86 -3.33
CA ASP A 62 -15.13 -16.31 -2.90
C ASP A 62 -15.13 -14.77 -2.90
N VAL A 63 -14.02 -14.16 -2.47
CA VAL A 63 -13.85 -12.71 -2.51
C VAL A 63 -13.72 -12.19 -3.94
N LEU A 64 -12.88 -12.82 -4.77
CA LEU A 64 -12.61 -12.33 -6.12
C LEU A 64 -13.81 -12.49 -7.05
N PHE A 65 -14.62 -13.52 -6.86
CA PHE A 65 -15.83 -13.75 -7.66
C PHE A 65 -17.09 -13.13 -7.07
N GLY A 66 -16.99 -12.53 -5.89
CA GLY A 66 -18.08 -11.76 -5.28
C GLY A 66 -19.05 -12.57 -4.43
N ASP A 67 -18.75 -13.83 -4.16
CA ASP A 67 -19.57 -14.67 -3.29
C ASP A 67 -19.50 -14.21 -1.82
N HIS A 68 -18.39 -13.58 -1.45
CA HIS A 68 -18.17 -13.01 -0.12
C HIS A 68 -17.58 -11.61 -0.19
N ASN A 69 -18.21 -10.67 0.52
CA ASN A 69 -17.67 -9.30 0.65
C ASN A 69 -16.63 -9.27 1.78
N PRO A 70 -15.36 -8.91 1.50
CA PRO A 70 -14.31 -8.92 2.49
C PRO A 70 -14.59 -7.91 3.62
N SER A 71 -14.63 -8.40 4.84
CA SER A 71 -14.81 -7.58 6.06
C SER A 71 -13.49 -7.30 6.78
N GLY A 72 -12.41 -7.95 6.37
CA GLY A 72 -11.09 -7.80 6.95
C GLY A 72 -10.57 -6.37 6.86
N LYS A 73 -9.91 -5.92 7.93
CA LYS A 73 -9.25 -4.61 7.98
C LYS A 73 -7.77 -4.79 8.24
N LEU A 74 -6.97 -3.87 7.73
CA LEU A 74 -5.54 -3.88 8.01
C LEU A 74 -5.30 -3.75 9.51
N SER A 75 -4.52 -4.67 10.06
CA SER A 75 -4.09 -4.68 11.47
C SER A 75 -2.86 -3.83 11.73
N VAL A 76 -2.17 -3.41 10.68
CA VAL A 76 -0.98 -2.55 10.73
C VAL A 76 -1.07 -1.48 9.66
N SER A 77 -0.50 -0.30 9.93
CA SER A 77 -0.32 0.72 8.91
C SER A 77 0.74 0.29 7.90
N PHE A 78 0.49 0.51 6.63
CA PHE A 78 1.47 0.26 5.57
C PHE A 78 2.27 1.54 5.33
N PRO A 79 3.58 1.56 5.54
CA PRO A 79 4.40 2.71 5.22
C PRO A 79 4.41 2.98 3.71
N TYR A 80 4.61 4.21 3.33
CA TYR A 80 4.82 4.56 1.93
C TYR A 80 6.15 4.02 1.40
N ASP A 81 7.16 4.03 2.27
CA ASP A 81 8.51 3.51 2.02
C ASP A 81 9.12 3.02 3.33
N VAL A 82 10.16 2.21 3.24
CA VAL A 82 10.90 1.75 4.43
C VAL A 82 11.49 2.91 5.23
N GLY A 83 11.89 3.98 4.57
CA GLY A 83 12.42 5.20 5.20
C GLY A 83 11.39 6.00 5.99
N THR A 84 10.09 5.74 5.82
CA THR A 84 9.03 6.38 6.60
C THR A 84 8.67 5.63 7.86
N THR A 85 9.33 4.51 8.15
CA THR A 85 9.14 3.77 9.40
C THR A 85 9.89 4.44 10.56
N PRO A 86 9.38 4.36 11.81
CA PRO A 86 8.16 3.66 12.25
C PRO A 86 6.87 4.47 11.96
N ILE A 87 5.80 3.77 11.58
CA ILE A 87 4.46 4.35 11.42
C ILE A 87 3.52 3.70 12.43
N TYR A 88 2.94 4.51 13.30
CA TYR A 88 2.01 4.07 14.33
C TYR A 88 0.58 4.44 13.94
N TYR A 89 -0.39 3.60 14.30
CA TYR A 89 -1.81 3.86 14.01
C TYR A 89 -2.37 5.02 14.84
N ASP A 90 -1.77 5.30 15.97
CA ASP A 90 -2.14 6.35 16.94
C ASP A 90 -1.22 7.57 16.87
N TYR A 91 -0.64 7.81 15.70
CA TYR A 91 0.27 8.95 15.50
C TYR A 91 -0.46 10.25 15.81
N LEU A 92 -0.03 10.92 16.86
CA LEU A 92 -0.57 12.23 17.21
C LEU A 92 -0.21 13.24 16.13
N ASN A 93 -1.16 14.11 15.79
CA ASN A 93 -0.91 15.21 14.88
C ASN A 93 0.25 16.04 15.40
N SER A 94 1.40 15.91 14.75
CA SER A 94 2.56 16.73 15.03
C SER A 94 2.61 17.88 14.01
N ALA A 95 3.25 18.95 14.37
CA ALA A 95 3.47 20.09 13.47
C ALA A 95 4.19 19.70 12.16
N ARG A 96 4.74 18.50 12.10
CA ARG A 96 5.44 17.96 10.93
C ARG A 96 4.57 17.14 9.97
N ALA A 97 3.39 16.70 10.42
CA ALA A 97 2.56 15.80 9.64
C ALA A 97 1.25 16.43 9.12
N TRP A 98 0.82 17.56 9.67
CA TRP A 98 -0.46 18.17 9.36
C TRP A 98 -0.37 19.69 9.23
N PRO A 99 -1.12 20.32 8.33
CA PRO A 99 -2.00 19.83 7.26
C PRO A 99 -1.30 19.69 5.90
N ASN A 100 0.01 19.91 5.85
CA ASN A 100 0.78 19.87 4.61
C ASN A 100 1.74 18.70 4.63
N PRO A 101 1.37 17.54 4.06
CA PRO A 101 2.37 16.59 3.63
C PRO A 101 3.23 17.32 2.60
N GLY A 102 4.48 17.61 2.94
CA GLY A 102 5.36 18.49 2.20
C GLY A 102 5.16 18.45 0.69
N GLN A 103 4.74 19.55 0.11
CA GLN A 103 4.75 19.73 -1.34
C GLN A 103 6.15 20.12 -1.77
N ALA A 104 6.84 19.20 -2.41
CA ALA A 104 8.01 19.56 -3.17
C ALA A 104 7.57 20.21 -4.48
N TYR A 105 8.13 21.35 -4.83
CA TYR A 105 8.00 21.87 -6.19
C TYR A 105 8.69 20.90 -7.16
N PRO A 106 8.26 20.84 -8.43
CA PRO A 106 8.88 19.98 -9.44
C PRO A 106 10.38 20.20 -9.62
N ASN A 107 10.92 21.32 -9.19
CA ASN A 107 12.35 21.65 -9.23
C ASN A 107 13.13 21.25 -7.97
N GLY A 108 12.49 20.55 -7.01
CA GLY A 108 13.13 20.16 -5.76
C GLY A 108 13.29 21.28 -4.73
N THR A 109 12.77 22.48 -4.98
CA THR A 109 12.84 23.58 -4.02
C THR A 109 11.83 23.34 -2.89
N LEU A 110 12.29 23.49 -1.65
CA LEU A 110 11.45 23.34 -0.47
C LEU A 110 10.51 24.52 -0.31
N VAL A 111 9.22 24.26 -0.26
CA VAL A 111 8.22 25.26 0.14
C VAL A 111 8.11 25.27 1.66
N PHE A 112 7.69 26.39 2.19
CA PHE A 112 7.49 26.63 3.62
C PHE A 112 6.74 25.46 4.28
N GLY A 113 7.37 24.81 5.24
CA GLY A 113 6.86 23.65 5.96
C GLY A 113 7.91 22.57 6.06
N THR A 114 7.64 21.53 6.82
CA THR A 114 8.50 20.34 6.91
C THR A 114 8.31 19.48 5.68
N ASN A 115 9.15 19.67 4.68
CA ASN A 115 9.19 18.83 3.50
C ASN A 115 10.12 17.64 3.73
N TYR A 116 9.59 16.46 3.56
CA TYR A 116 10.41 15.25 3.46
C TYR A 116 10.98 15.18 2.06
N VAL A 117 12.29 15.05 1.97
CA VAL A 117 13.04 15.23 0.71
C VAL A 117 12.69 14.17 -0.34
N LEU A 118 12.25 12.99 0.06
CA LEU A 118 12.05 11.87 -0.85
C LEU A 118 10.65 11.24 -0.79
N ASN A 119 9.89 11.41 0.31
CA ASN A 119 8.63 10.72 0.50
C ASN A 119 7.67 11.48 1.40
N THR A 120 6.39 11.09 1.34
CA THR A 120 5.36 11.58 2.24
C THR A 120 5.51 10.95 3.63
N PRO A 121 5.22 11.70 4.72
CA PRO A 121 5.15 11.11 6.06
C PRO A 121 3.88 10.30 6.30
N LEU A 122 2.93 10.34 5.36
CA LEU A 122 1.69 9.61 5.48
C LEU A 122 1.87 8.13 5.15
N PRO A 123 1.10 7.25 5.78
CA PRO A 123 1.09 5.85 5.40
C PRO A 123 0.54 5.67 3.98
N LEU A 124 0.98 4.63 3.29
CA LEU A 124 0.40 4.21 2.02
C LEU A 124 -1.04 3.71 2.24
N TYR A 125 -1.23 2.95 3.32
CA TYR A 125 -2.54 2.52 3.80
C TYR A 125 -2.58 2.63 5.32
N GLU A 126 -3.66 3.23 5.81
CA GLU A 126 -3.89 3.34 7.25
C GLU A 126 -4.40 2.04 7.85
N VAL A 127 -4.15 1.85 9.15
CA VAL A 127 -4.81 0.81 9.95
C VAL A 127 -6.33 0.97 9.82
N ARG A 128 -7.05 -0.17 9.80
CA ARG A 128 -8.50 -0.24 9.62
C ARG A 128 -9.01 0.14 8.21
N LEU A 129 -8.12 0.38 7.25
CA LEU A 129 -8.54 0.45 5.87
C LEU A 129 -9.14 -0.91 5.48
N SER A 130 -10.37 -0.90 5.02
CA SER A 130 -11.01 -2.07 4.40
C SER A 130 -11.22 -1.79 2.92
N LEU A 131 -11.12 -2.80 2.10
CA LEU A 131 -11.64 -2.71 0.75
C LEU A 131 -13.16 -2.49 0.85
N ARG A 132 -13.65 -1.47 0.19
CA ARG A 132 -15.07 -1.33 -0.12
C ARG A 132 -15.20 -1.55 -1.63
N PHE A 133 -15.98 -2.52 -2.00
CA PHE A 133 -16.53 -2.49 -3.35
C PHE A 133 -17.60 -1.39 -3.40
N PRO A 134 -17.64 -0.61 -4.47
CA PRO A 134 -18.68 0.40 -4.65
C PRO A 134 -20.07 -0.22 -4.70
#